data_83ab10272b63abeef9e57c4ba8a46848
#
_entry.id   83ab10272b63abeef9e57c4ba8a46848
#
_cell.length_a   1.000
_cell.length_b   1.000
_cell.length_c   1.000
_cell.angle_alpha   90.00
_cell.angle_beta   90.00
_cell.angle_gamma   90.00
#
_symmetry.space_group_name_H-M   'P 1'
#
loop_
_entity.id
_entity.type
_entity.pdbx_description
1 polymer ?
#
loop_
_entity_poly.entity_id
_entity_poly.type
_entity_poly.pdbx_seq_one_letter_code
_entity_poly.pdbx_strand_id
1 'polypeptide(L)'
;MKHLLLTIVCLIAWTTLPAQDMRQDTYCNPLNIDYTYMIYNSDRDISYRSGADPAVVEFRGEYYMFVTRSHGYWRSRDLLNWEFVRPGKNWYPQGCNAPAAHNYKDSVLYVAGDPSGSMSILYTDDPASGDWEATPAILHNLQDPDLFIDDDGKAYMFWGSSNVYPIRGMELDKNHRFTKKGETKELFNLDMPKHGWERFGENHTDTVLGGYIEGPWLTKHNGKYYMQYGAPGTEFNVYADGVYVADHPMGPYTYQKHNPVSYKPGGYMNGAGHGSTVLGPGGQYWHFASMSLSINVNWERRLCMFPAGFDRDGIMYVDTRFGDYP
;
A
#
# COMPACT_ATOMS: atom_id res chain seq x y z
N MET A 1 2.89 -71.99 44.70
CA MET A 1 3.14 -70.56 44.62
C MET A 1 3.11 -70.15 43.14
N LYS A 2 2.01 -69.58 42.71
CA LYS A 2 1.86 -69.12 41.29
C LYS A 2 1.97 -67.60 41.27
N HIS A 3 3.02 -67.10 40.62
CA HIS A 3 3.21 -65.65 40.41
C HIS A 3 2.34 -65.20 39.25
N LEU A 4 1.39 -64.33 39.55
CA LEU A 4 0.55 -63.64 38.58
C LEU A 4 1.29 -62.39 38.10
N LEU A 5 1.80 -62.39 36.87
CA LEU A 5 2.34 -61.20 36.24
C LEU A 5 1.17 -60.34 35.73
N LEU A 6 0.99 -59.20 36.31
CA LEU A 6 0.04 -58.21 35.87
C LEU A 6 0.72 -57.31 34.83
N THR A 7 0.43 -57.49 33.56
CA THR A 7 0.95 -56.61 32.48
C THR A 7 0.01 -55.42 32.36
N ILE A 8 0.46 -54.26 32.81
CA ILE A 8 -0.25 -53.00 32.61
C ILE A 8 0.06 -52.53 31.17
N VAL A 9 -0.93 -52.62 30.29
CA VAL A 9 -0.87 -51.98 28.96
C VAL A 9 -1.30 -50.55 29.10
N CYS A 10 -0.34 -49.63 29.08
CA CYS A 10 -0.61 -48.18 28.94
C CYS A 10 -1.07 -47.90 27.51
N LEU A 11 -2.36 -47.81 27.30
CA LEU A 11 -2.92 -47.18 26.09
C LEU A 11 -2.68 -45.70 26.14
N ILE A 12 -1.61 -45.24 25.46
CA ILE A 12 -1.42 -43.81 25.16
C ILE A 12 -2.46 -43.45 24.08
N ALA A 13 -3.60 -42.94 24.51
CA ALA A 13 -4.49 -42.27 23.62
C ALA A 13 -3.81 -41.00 23.09
N TRP A 14 -3.35 -41.04 21.86
CA TRP A 14 -2.97 -39.84 21.13
C TRP A 14 -4.26 -39.06 20.86
N THR A 15 -4.61 -38.17 21.78
CA THR A 15 -5.56 -37.11 21.47
C THR A 15 -4.85 -36.18 20.52
N THR A 16 -5.15 -36.28 19.24
CA THR A 16 -4.87 -35.19 18.30
C THR A 16 -5.69 -34.01 18.80
N LEU A 17 -5.07 -33.12 19.55
CA LEU A 17 -5.64 -31.80 19.80
C LEU A 17 -5.87 -31.21 18.40
N PRO A 18 -7.08 -30.77 18.08
CA PRO A 18 -7.28 -30.04 16.85
C PRO A 18 -6.29 -28.87 16.88
N ALA A 19 -5.58 -28.66 15.78
CA ALA A 19 -4.74 -27.48 15.65
C ALA A 19 -5.63 -26.29 16.01
N GLN A 20 -5.27 -25.61 17.09
CA GLN A 20 -5.98 -24.42 17.51
C GLN A 20 -6.02 -23.49 16.31
N ASP A 21 -7.21 -23.03 15.93
CA ASP A 21 -7.33 -22.08 14.82
C ASP A 21 -6.50 -20.85 15.21
N MET A 22 -5.34 -20.70 14.60
CA MET A 22 -4.36 -19.65 14.88
C MET A 22 -4.76 -18.34 14.23
N ARG A 23 -6.05 -18.20 13.85
CA ARG A 23 -6.53 -16.95 13.29
C ARG A 23 -6.37 -15.82 14.27
N GLN A 24 -5.87 -14.71 13.75
CA GLN A 24 -5.79 -13.46 14.49
C GLN A 24 -7.20 -12.84 14.58
N ASP A 25 -7.62 -12.48 15.75
CA ASP A 25 -8.81 -11.65 16.01
C ASP A 25 -8.43 -10.22 16.43
N THR A 26 -7.14 -9.97 16.54
CA THR A 26 -6.52 -8.68 16.83
C THR A 26 -5.32 -8.45 15.92
N TYR A 27 -4.88 -7.21 15.80
CA TYR A 27 -3.68 -6.89 15.04
C TYR A 27 -2.73 -6.00 15.85
N CYS A 28 -1.48 -5.98 15.45
CA CYS A 28 -0.47 -5.04 15.91
C CYS A 28 0.28 -4.43 14.72
N ASN A 29 0.90 -3.31 14.92
CA ASN A 29 1.86 -2.75 13.97
C ASN A 29 3.29 -3.09 14.44
N PRO A 30 4.15 -3.61 13.55
CA PRO A 30 3.89 -3.90 12.13
C PRO A 30 2.93 -5.09 11.94
N LEU A 31 2.26 -5.12 10.80
CA LEU A 31 1.40 -6.24 10.44
C LEU A 31 2.20 -7.55 10.47
N ASN A 32 1.62 -8.56 11.12
CA ASN A 32 2.21 -9.89 11.20
C ASN A 32 1.89 -10.69 9.95
N ILE A 33 2.66 -10.44 8.88
CA ILE A 33 2.55 -11.16 7.62
C ILE A 33 3.87 -11.82 7.26
N ASP A 34 3.84 -12.75 6.32
CA ASP A 34 5.05 -13.42 5.81
C ASP A 34 5.73 -12.54 4.75
N TYR A 35 6.45 -11.53 5.20
CA TYR A 35 7.18 -10.60 4.32
C TYR A 35 8.18 -11.32 3.45
N THR A 36 8.23 -10.97 2.16
CA THR A 36 9.21 -11.50 1.24
C THR A 36 10.58 -10.85 1.42
N TYR A 37 11.65 -11.55 0.97
CA TYR A 37 12.97 -10.98 0.95
C TYR A 37 13.12 -10.00 -0.21
N MET A 38 13.75 -8.88 0.09
CA MET A 38 14.00 -7.80 -0.86
C MET A 38 15.49 -7.51 -0.90
N ILE A 39 16.09 -7.54 -2.09
CA ILE A 39 17.49 -7.13 -2.29
C ILE A 39 17.46 -5.65 -2.68
N TYR A 40 17.90 -4.80 -1.78
CA TYR A 40 17.87 -3.36 -2.01
C TYR A 40 19.19 -2.73 -2.37
N ASN A 41 20.26 -3.28 -1.87
CA ASN A 41 21.59 -2.71 -2.06
C ASN A 41 22.53 -3.78 -2.61
N SER A 42 22.72 -3.75 -3.93
CA SER A 42 23.63 -4.66 -4.62
C SER A 42 25.08 -4.54 -4.14
N ASP A 43 25.49 -3.38 -3.62
CA ASP A 43 26.85 -3.14 -3.16
C ASP A 43 27.15 -3.81 -1.82
N ARG A 44 26.11 -4.22 -1.10
CA ARG A 44 26.25 -4.86 0.21
C ARG A 44 25.77 -6.31 0.25
N ASP A 45 25.20 -6.82 -0.82
CA ASP A 45 24.59 -8.16 -0.88
C ASP A 45 23.63 -8.45 0.30
N ILE A 46 22.93 -7.41 0.78
CA ILE A 46 22.02 -7.53 1.91
C ILE A 46 20.59 -7.72 1.40
N SER A 47 19.94 -8.76 1.88
CA SER A 47 18.54 -9.04 1.64
C SER A 47 17.75 -8.82 2.93
N TYR A 48 16.65 -8.08 2.83
CA TYR A 48 15.75 -7.79 3.94
C TYR A 48 14.41 -8.47 3.74
N ARG A 49 13.80 -8.90 4.83
CA ARG A 49 12.36 -9.16 4.85
C ARG A 49 11.67 -7.82 5.03
N SER A 50 11.15 -7.27 3.96
CA SER A 50 10.63 -5.90 3.92
C SER A 50 9.34 -5.83 3.13
N GLY A 51 8.51 -4.85 3.44
CA GLY A 51 7.33 -4.47 2.67
C GLY A 51 7.13 -2.96 2.75
N ALA A 52 6.75 -2.37 1.62
CA ALA A 52 6.51 -0.93 1.51
C ALA A 52 5.48 -0.61 0.45
N ASP A 53 4.99 0.61 0.48
CA ASP A 53 4.12 1.20 -0.54
C ASP A 53 2.89 0.30 -0.81
N PRO A 54 2.10 -0.03 0.24
CA PRO A 54 1.02 -0.99 0.13
C PRO A 54 -0.16 -0.42 -0.66
N ALA A 55 -0.55 -1.11 -1.73
CA ALA A 55 -1.81 -0.88 -2.44
C ALA A 55 -2.81 -1.95 -2.01
N VAL A 56 -3.84 -1.57 -1.27
CA VAL A 56 -4.85 -2.49 -0.75
C VAL A 56 -6.21 -2.20 -1.38
N VAL A 57 -6.82 -3.23 -1.95
CA VAL A 57 -8.14 -3.13 -2.56
C VAL A 57 -9.03 -4.29 -2.12
N GLU A 58 -10.32 -4.03 -2.06
CA GLU A 58 -11.33 -5.08 -1.93
C GLU A 58 -11.74 -5.57 -3.32
N PHE A 59 -11.94 -6.89 -3.48
CA PHE A 59 -12.45 -7.49 -4.69
C PHE A 59 -13.29 -8.74 -4.34
N ARG A 60 -14.59 -8.67 -4.61
CA ARG A 60 -15.56 -9.76 -4.36
C ARG A 60 -15.57 -10.28 -2.92
N GLY A 61 -15.47 -9.38 -1.95
CA GLY A 61 -15.49 -9.71 -0.51
C GLY A 61 -14.17 -10.22 0.04
N GLU A 62 -13.10 -10.15 -0.72
CA GLU A 62 -11.73 -10.42 -0.26
C GLU A 62 -10.85 -9.18 -0.51
N TYR A 63 -9.82 -9.01 0.30
CA TYR A 63 -8.85 -7.93 0.20
C TYR A 63 -7.55 -8.46 -0.40
N TYR A 64 -6.97 -7.67 -1.31
CA TYR A 64 -5.69 -7.98 -1.94
C TYR A 64 -4.72 -6.85 -1.66
N MET A 65 -3.52 -7.18 -1.21
CA MET A 65 -2.47 -6.23 -0.86
C MET A 65 -1.24 -6.48 -1.73
N PHE A 66 -0.91 -5.49 -2.53
CA PHE A 66 0.26 -5.45 -3.40
C PHE A 66 1.31 -4.55 -2.75
N VAL A 67 2.58 -4.98 -2.80
CA VAL A 67 3.65 -4.35 -2.01
C VAL A 67 4.91 -4.25 -2.86
N THR A 68 5.64 -3.17 -2.73
CA THR A 68 6.91 -2.92 -3.43
C THR A 68 7.82 -4.14 -3.39
N ARG A 69 8.28 -4.55 -4.57
CA ARG A 69 9.23 -5.65 -4.82
C ARG A 69 8.92 -6.97 -4.13
N SER A 70 7.67 -7.17 -3.75
CA SER A 70 7.23 -8.48 -3.32
C SER A 70 7.15 -9.42 -4.54
N HIS A 71 7.58 -10.67 -4.33
CA HIS A 71 7.50 -11.69 -5.37
C HIS A 71 6.12 -12.36 -5.41
N GLY A 72 5.09 -11.60 -5.14
CA GLY A 72 3.70 -11.98 -5.08
C GLY A 72 2.91 -10.91 -4.36
N TYR A 73 1.79 -11.28 -3.78
CA TYR A 73 0.90 -10.39 -3.05
C TYR A 73 0.14 -11.19 -1.99
N TRP A 74 -0.63 -10.51 -1.16
CA TRP A 74 -1.38 -11.17 -0.09
C TRP A 74 -2.88 -11.01 -0.31
N ARG A 75 -3.65 -11.99 0.14
CA ARG A 75 -5.10 -11.92 0.22
C ARG A 75 -5.57 -12.08 1.66
N SER A 76 -6.72 -11.48 1.99
CA SER A 76 -7.36 -11.57 3.30
C SER A 76 -8.87 -11.43 3.15
N ARG A 77 -9.63 -12.00 4.10
CA ARG A 77 -11.08 -11.79 4.21
C ARG A 77 -11.48 -10.81 5.28
N ASP A 78 -10.55 -10.44 6.13
CA ASP A 78 -10.82 -9.71 7.37
C ASP A 78 -9.80 -8.57 7.66
N LEU A 79 -8.79 -8.38 6.78
CA LEU A 79 -7.65 -7.48 6.95
C LEU A 79 -6.69 -7.86 8.09
N LEU A 80 -6.96 -8.96 8.81
CA LEU A 80 -6.15 -9.43 9.94
C LEU A 80 -5.30 -10.63 9.55
N ASN A 81 -5.91 -11.56 8.83
CA ASN A 81 -5.29 -12.82 8.43
C ASN A 81 -4.95 -12.78 6.95
N TRP A 82 -3.66 -12.75 6.65
CA TRP A 82 -3.15 -12.59 5.28
C TRP A 82 -2.48 -13.86 4.80
N GLU A 83 -2.89 -14.35 3.66
CA GLU A 83 -2.30 -15.47 2.94
C GLU A 83 -1.49 -14.97 1.75
N PHE A 84 -0.26 -15.45 1.60
CA PHE A 84 0.57 -15.09 0.46
C PHE A 84 0.12 -15.83 -0.81
N VAL A 85 -0.20 -15.07 -1.85
CA VAL A 85 -0.49 -15.59 -3.19
C VAL A 85 0.77 -15.59 -4.01
N ARG A 86 1.21 -16.79 -4.39
CA ARG A 86 2.34 -16.93 -5.32
C ARG A 86 1.89 -16.58 -6.71
N PRO A 87 2.58 -15.68 -7.40
CA PRO A 87 2.21 -15.33 -8.75
C PRO A 87 2.51 -16.49 -9.70
N GLY A 88 1.59 -16.66 -10.62
CA GLY A 88 1.71 -17.57 -11.73
C GLY A 88 2.12 -16.84 -12.99
N LYS A 89 1.24 -16.82 -13.96
CA LYS A 89 1.46 -16.27 -15.30
C LYS A 89 1.47 -14.74 -15.30
N ASN A 90 2.37 -14.16 -16.05
CA ASN A 90 2.46 -12.72 -16.38
C ASN A 90 2.68 -11.74 -15.21
N TRP A 91 3.04 -12.20 -14.02
CA TRP A 91 3.40 -11.28 -12.95
C TRP A 91 4.73 -10.55 -13.26
N TYR A 92 4.92 -9.37 -12.67
CA TYR A 92 6.17 -8.63 -12.81
C TYR A 92 7.36 -9.48 -12.31
N PRO A 93 8.39 -9.74 -13.12
CA PRO A 93 9.40 -10.79 -12.85
C PRO A 93 10.18 -10.64 -11.53
N GLN A 94 10.35 -9.43 -11.05
CA GLN A 94 11.03 -9.15 -9.77
C GLN A 94 10.16 -8.30 -8.83
N GLY A 95 8.83 -8.36 -9.03
CA GLY A 95 7.93 -7.39 -8.46
C GLY A 95 8.08 -6.02 -9.13
N CYS A 96 7.37 -5.04 -8.62
CA CYS A 96 7.46 -3.65 -9.07
C CYS A 96 7.64 -2.74 -7.86
N ASN A 97 8.15 -1.53 -8.08
CA ASN A 97 8.09 -0.50 -7.05
C ASN A 97 6.68 0.08 -7.01
N ALA A 98 6.26 0.51 -5.83
CA ALA A 98 5.02 1.26 -5.61
C ALA A 98 3.85 0.76 -6.47
N PRO A 99 3.33 -0.45 -6.21
CA PRO A 99 2.20 -0.97 -6.98
C PRO A 99 0.95 -0.13 -6.75
N ALA A 100 0.13 -0.03 -7.79
CA ALA A 100 -1.22 0.47 -7.72
C ALA A 100 -2.21 -0.65 -8.00
N ALA A 101 -3.39 -0.60 -7.43
CA ALA A 101 -4.43 -1.59 -7.69
C ALA A 101 -5.81 -0.93 -7.73
N HIS A 102 -6.67 -1.41 -8.62
CA HIS A 102 -8.03 -0.89 -8.74
C HIS A 102 -9.04 -2.01 -9.06
N ASN A 103 -10.05 -2.11 -8.23
CA ASN A 103 -11.21 -2.96 -8.46
C ASN A 103 -12.21 -2.25 -9.37
N TYR A 104 -12.47 -2.80 -10.55
CA TYR A 104 -13.51 -2.28 -11.43
C TYR A 104 -14.79 -3.10 -11.30
N LYS A 105 -15.69 -2.64 -10.41
CA LYS A 105 -17.06 -3.15 -10.24
C LYS A 105 -17.11 -4.69 -10.04
N ASP A 106 -16.20 -5.22 -9.26
CA ASP A 106 -16.08 -6.66 -8.98
C ASP A 106 -16.00 -7.58 -10.21
N SER A 107 -15.70 -6.99 -11.37
CA SER A 107 -15.56 -7.73 -12.61
C SER A 107 -14.11 -8.00 -12.97
N VAL A 108 -13.24 -7.02 -12.76
CA VAL A 108 -11.82 -7.10 -13.08
C VAL A 108 -11.01 -6.32 -12.04
N LEU A 109 -9.95 -6.94 -11.55
CA LEU A 109 -8.92 -6.31 -10.74
C LEU A 109 -7.74 -5.93 -11.65
N TYR A 110 -7.34 -4.68 -11.60
CA TYR A 110 -6.20 -4.14 -12.33
C TYR A 110 -5.05 -3.85 -11.36
N VAL A 111 -3.83 -4.08 -11.83
CA VAL A 111 -2.59 -3.70 -11.11
C VAL A 111 -1.65 -2.98 -12.06
N ALA A 112 -1.08 -1.90 -11.59
CA ALA A 112 0.02 -1.19 -12.22
C ALA A 112 1.20 -1.13 -11.24
N GLY A 113 2.39 -0.76 -11.73
CA GLY A 113 3.57 -0.59 -10.87
C GLY A 113 4.72 -0.05 -11.67
N ASP A 114 5.76 0.42 -11.00
CA ASP A 114 6.97 0.89 -11.66
C ASP A 114 8.02 -0.25 -11.76
N PRO A 115 8.18 -0.89 -12.92
CA PRO A 115 9.21 -1.89 -13.16
C PRO A 115 10.57 -1.27 -13.54
N SER A 116 10.80 0.02 -13.24
CA SER A 116 11.98 0.78 -13.63
C SER A 116 12.02 1.14 -15.12
N GLY A 117 10.97 1.78 -15.62
CA GLY A 117 10.95 2.39 -16.96
C GLY A 117 9.70 2.17 -17.77
N SER A 118 9.26 0.95 -17.96
CA SER A 118 8.09 0.62 -18.80
C SER A 118 7.19 -0.37 -18.09
N MET A 119 5.88 -0.15 -18.14
CA MET A 119 4.92 -1.07 -17.54
C MET A 119 3.75 -1.36 -18.47
N SER A 120 3.22 -2.57 -18.39
CA SER A 120 1.86 -2.90 -18.78
C SER A 120 0.96 -2.92 -17.57
N ILE A 121 -0.28 -2.52 -17.70
CA ILE A 121 -1.28 -2.74 -16.66
C ILE A 121 -1.66 -4.23 -16.72
N LEU A 122 -1.57 -4.90 -15.58
CA LEU A 122 -2.01 -6.28 -15.43
C LEU A 122 -3.47 -6.32 -15.02
N TYR A 123 -4.19 -7.36 -15.40
CA TYR A 123 -5.57 -7.56 -15.00
C TYR A 123 -5.93 -9.02 -14.85
N THR A 124 -6.89 -9.30 -13.96
CA THR A 124 -7.45 -10.63 -13.73
C THR A 124 -8.87 -10.53 -13.21
N ASP A 125 -9.66 -11.56 -13.40
CA ASP A 125 -10.95 -11.77 -12.74
C ASP A 125 -10.87 -12.83 -11.63
N ASP A 126 -9.70 -13.45 -11.43
CA ASP A 126 -9.40 -14.40 -10.37
C ASP A 126 -8.01 -14.13 -9.75
N PRO A 127 -7.89 -13.09 -8.91
CA PRO A 127 -6.61 -12.78 -8.29
C PRO A 127 -6.12 -13.84 -7.29
N ALA A 128 -6.98 -14.76 -6.85
CA ALA A 128 -6.57 -15.86 -5.98
C ALA A 128 -5.75 -16.93 -6.72
N SER A 129 -5.87 -17.03 -8.04
CA SER A 129 -5.11 -17.96 -8.86
C SER A 129 -3.63 -17.61 -9.00
N GLY A 130 -3.28 -16.34 -8.86
CA GLY A 130 -1.94 -15.81 -9.15
C GLY A 130 -1.70 -15.51 -10.62
N ASP A 131 -2.63 -15.84 -11.52
CA ASP A 131 -2.49 -15.64 -12.96
C ASP A 131 -3.07 -14.30 -13.41
N TRP A 132 -2.32 -13.62 -14.26
CA TRP A 132 -2.66 -12.31 -14.77
C TRP A 132 -2.57 -12.26 -16.30
N GLU A 133 -3.34 -11.37 -16.90
CA GLU A 133 -3.18 -10.94 -18.29
C GLU A 133 -2.57 -9.54 -18.31
N ALA A 134 -1.80 -9.22 -19.36
CA ALA A 134 -1.21 -7.91 -19.54
C ALA A 134 -1.93 -7.12 -20.62
N THR A 135 -2.20 -5.84 -20.37
CA THR A 135 -2.64 -4.95 -21.43
C THR A 135 -1.50 -4.73 -22.43
N PRO A 136 -1.78 -4.61 -23.72
CA PRO A 136 -0.72 -4.37 -24.70
C PRO A 136 -0.19 -2.94 -24.74
N ALA A 137 -0.86 -2.01 -24.05
CA ALA A 137 -0.33 -0.66 -23.89
C ALA A 137 0.89 -0.69 -22.97
N ILE A 138 1.95 -0.04 -23.38
CA ILE A 138 3.15 0.14 -22.57
C ILE A 138 3.22 1.61 -22.17
N LEU A 139 3.16 1.84 -20.86
CA LEU A 139 3.33 3.15 -20.27
C LEU A 139 4.78 3.31 -19.81
N HIS A 140 5.32 4.51 -19.89
CA HIS A 140 6.73 4.78 -19.62
C HIS A 140 6.92 5.87 -18.58
N ASN A 141 7.92 5.69 -17.74
CA ASN A 141 8.40 6.70 -16.78
C ASN A 141 7.32 7.21 -15.82
N LEU A 142 6.45 6.32 -15.37
CA LEU A 142 5.45 6.60 -14.36
C LEU A 142 5.95 6.06 -13.02
N GLN A 143 6.64 6.89 -12.26
CA GLN A 143 7.13 6.54 -10.93
C GLN A 143 5.99 6.64 -9.92
N ASP A 144 5.88 5.64 -9.05
CA ASP A 144 4.84 5.55 -8.03
C ASP A 144 3.45 5.80 -8.60
N PRO A 145 2.99 4.94 -9.53
CA PRO A 145 1.70 5.16 -10.20
C PRO A 145 0.52 4.85 -9.28
N ASP A 146 -0.61 5.52 -9.54
CA ASP A 146 -1.94 5.12 -9.09
C ASP A 146 -2.89 5.00 -10.27
N LEU A 147 -3.60 3.89 -10.35
CA LEU A 147 -4.62 3.63 -11.36
C LEU A 147 -6.00 3.76 -10.74
N PHE A 148 -6.79 4.69 -11.24
CA PHE A 148 -8.15 4.90 -10.80
C PHE A 148 -9.15 4.81 -11.96
N ILE A 149 -10.23 4.04 -11.79
CA ILE A 149 -11.33 3.96 -12.75
C ILE A 149 -12.60 4.43 -12.06
N ASP A 150 -13.16 5.51 -12.54
CA ASP A 150 -14.34 6.12 -11.92
C ASP A 150 -15.63 5.36 -12.22
N ASP A 151 -16.71 5.68 -11.52
CA ASP A 151 -18.03 5.05 -11.66
C ASP A 151 -18.60 5.16 -13.09
N ASP A 152 -18.24 6.22 -13.83
CA ASP A 152 -18.59 6.41 -15.23
C ASP A 152 -17.73 5.58 -16.22
N GLY A 153 -16.75 4.84 -15.70
CA GLY A 153 -15.85 3.98 -16.45
C GLY A 153 -14.66 4.68 -17.08
N LYS A 154 -14.48 5.98 -16.86
CA LYS A 154 -13.25 6.67 -17.27
C LYS A 154 -12.08 6.24 -16.40
N ALA A 155 -10.96 6.01 -17.02
CA ALA A 155 -9.74 5.59 -16.35
C ALA A 155 -8.72 6.73 -16.29
N TYR A 156 -8.02 6.80 -15.17
CA TYR A 156 -7.02 7.81 -14.91
C TYR A 156 -5.75 7.15 -14.36
N MET A 157 -4.61 7.69 -14.73
CA MET A 157 -3.31 7.33 -14.17
C MET A 157 -2.73 8.56 -13.50
N PHE A 158 -2.34 8.42 -12.25
CA PHE A 158 -1.62 9.43 -11.49
C PHE A 158 -0.22 8.92 -11.18
N TRP A 159 0.77 9.81 -11.04
CA TRP A 159 2.13 9.42 -10.69
C TRP A 159 2.95 10.61 -10.23
N GLY A 160 4.03 10.33 -9.54
CA GLY A 160 5.04 11.29 -9.16
C GLY A 160 5.87 10.79 -7.99
N SER A 161 7.17 11.02 -8.06
CA SER A 161 8.14 10.71 -7.02
C SER A 161 9.33 11.66 -7.25
N SER A 162 9.33 12.84 -6.59
CA SER A 162 10.27 13.89 -6.93
C SER A 162 10.36 15.00 -5.87
N ASN A 163 11.54 15.63 -5.84
CA ASN A 163 11.79 16.90 -5.16
C ASN A 163 11.66 18.14 -6.08
N VAL A 164 11.40 17.93 -7.37
CA VAL A 164 11.36 18.98 -8.41
C VAL A 164 10.05 18.96 -9.19
N TYR A 165 9.58 17.77 -9.53
CA TYR A 165 8.41 17.61 -10.39
C TYR A 165 7.12 17.38 -9.60
N PRO A 166 6.00 17.92 -10.08
CA PRO A 166 4.70 17.75 -9.42
C PRO A 166 4.17 16.31 -9.48
N ILE A 167 3.18 16.04 -8.67
CA ILE A 167 2.25 14.92 -8.92
C ILE A 167 1.45 15.25 -10.17
N ARG A 168 1.36 14.29 -11.08
CA ARG A 168 0.76 14.42 -12.41
C ARG A 168 -0.38 13.43 -12.59
N GLY A 169 -1.23 13.73 -13.57
CA GLY A 169 -2.29 12.83 -13.98
C GLY A 169 -2.55 12.88 -15.47
N MET A 170 -3.13 11.80 -15.99
CA MET A 170 -3.64 11.72 -17.35
C MET A 170 -4.88 10.84 -17.40
N GLU A 171 -5.79 11.12 -18.33
CA GLU A 171 -6.85 10.19 -18.70
C GLU A 171 -6.29 9.07 -19.57
N LEU A 172 -6.80 7.85 -19.36
CA LEU A 172 -6.50 6.68 -20.18
C LEU A 172 -7.74 6.26 -20.97
N ASP A 173 -7.55 5.83 -22.21
CA ASP A 173 -8.60 5.22 -22.99
C ASP A 173 -8.70 3.73 -22.67
N LYS A 174 -9.58 3.39 -21.74
CA LYS A 174 -9.82 2.01 -21.31
C LYS A 174 -10.28 1.12 -22.47
N ASN A 175 -11.08 1.66 -23.39
CA ASN A 175 -11.60 0.91 -24.55
C ASN A 175 -10.51 0.63 -25.59
N HIS A 176 -9.48 1.48 -25.63
CA HIS A 176 -8.29 1.29 -26.45
C HIS A 176 -7.10 0.80 -25.61
N ARG A 177 -7.37 -0.08 -24.64
CA ARG A 177 -6.36 -0.84 -23.90
C ARG A 177 -5.47 0.04 -23.02
N PHE A 178 -6.05 1.06 -22.39
CA PHE A 178 -5.37 2.00 -21.51
C PHE A 178 -4.28 2.85 -22.17
N THR A 179 -4.40 3.15 -23.46
CA THR A 179 -3.55 4.14 -24.08
C THR A 179 -3.82 5.54 -23.52
N LYS A 180 -2.79 6.40 -23.51
CA LYS A 180 -2.94 7.79 -23.08
C LYS A 180 -4.03 8.50 -23.88
N LYS A 181 -4.92 9.22 -23.19
CA LYS A 181 -5.97 10.05 -23.78
C LYS A 181 -5.83 11.49 -23.30
N GLY A 182 -5.64 12.41 -24.24
CA GLY A 182 -5.46 13.83 -23.95
C GLY A 182 -4.08 14.16 -23.37
N GLU A 183 -3.97 15.30 -22.70
CA GLU A 183 -2.72 15.83 -22.19
C GLU A 183 -2.43 15.39 -20.76
N THR A 184 -1.16 15.32 -20.42
CA THR A 184 -0.71 15.18 -19.02
C THR A 184 -0.94 16.50 -18.29
N LYS A 185 -1.52 16.44 -17.10
CA LYS A 185 -1.81 17.59 -16.26
C LYS A 185 -0.95 17.53 -15.00
N GLU A 186 -0.37 18.67 -14.63
CA GLU A 186 0.23 18.87 -13.33
C GLU A 186 -0.87 19.16 -12.31
N LEU A 187 -0.88 18.43 -11.18
CA LEU A 187 -1.98 18.48 -10.20
C LEU A 187 -1.61 19.35 -9.02
N PHE A 188 -0.48 19.06 -8.37
CA PHE A 188 0.07 19.86 -7.28
C PHE A 188 1.55 19.57 -7.09
N ASN A 189 2.23 20.48 -6.44
CA ASN A 189 3.67 20.48 -6.24
C ASN A 189 4.03 20.43 -4.75
N LEU A 190 5.29 20.08 -4.50
CA LEU A 190 5.96 20.31 -3.23
C LEU A 190 5.87 21.80 -2.84
N ASP A 191 5.45 22.11 -1.61
CA ASP A 191 5.37 23.49 -1.10
C ASP A 191 5.85 23.59 0.36
N MET A 192 7.12 23.25 0.59
CA MET A 192 7.72 23.26 1.92
C MET A 192 7.57 24.58 2.71
N PRO A 193 7.56 25.78 2.08
CA PRO A 193 7.30 27.01 2.82
C PRO A 193 5.93 27.05 3.51
N LYS A 194 4.92 26.43 2.90
CA LYS A 194 3.58 26.33 3.47
C LYS A 194 3.34 25.03 4.22
N HIS A 195 3.95 23.94 3.73
CA HIS A 195 3.75 22.58 4.23
C HIS A 195 5.05 22.08 4.85
N GLY A 196 5.44 22.62 6.02
CA GLY A 196 6.71 22.33 6.67
C GLY A 196 6.99 20.84 6.92
N TRP A 197 5.95 20.00 6.96
CA TRP A 197 6.04 18.54 7.12
C TRP A 197 6.58 17.83 5.87
N GLU A 198 6.58 18.45 4.71
CA GLU A 198 7.17 17.92 3.47
C GLU A 198 8.71 18.04 3.44
N ARG A 199 9.33 18.63 4.48
CA ARG A 199 10.76 18.88 4.57
C ARG A 199 11.53 17.65 4.99
N PHE A 200 12.68 17.42 4.36
CA PHE A 200 13.62 16.37 4.69
C PHE A 200 14.17 16.43 6.13
N GLY A 201 14.79 15.32 6.50
CA GLY A 201 15.54 15.15 7.74
C GLY A 201 14.71 14.62 8.89
N GLU A 202 15.39 13.97 9.82
CA GLU A 202 14.77 13.54 11.08
C GLU A 202 14.12 14.76 11.76
N ASN A 203 12.85 14.62 12.13
CA ASN A 203 12.05 15.70 12.71
C ASN A 203 11.97 16.96 11.82
N HIS A 204 12.03 16.81 10.50
CA HIS A 204 11.99 17.89 9.50
C HIS A 204 13.15 18.92 9.63
N THR A 205 14.31 18.49 10.10
CA THR A 205 15.41 19.40 10.45
C THR A 205 16.35 19.75 9.30
N ASP A 206 16.24 19.06 8.17
CA ASP A 206 17.10 19.37 7.03
C ASP A 206 16.65 20.68 6.35
N THR A 207 17.54 21.65 6.35
CA THR A 207 17.31 22.97 5.74
C THR A 207 18.02 23.16 4.39
N VAL A 208 18.77 22.13 3.94
CA VAL A 208 19.64 22.22 2.76
C VAL A 208 19.07 21.44 1.59
N LEU A 209 18.69 20.17 1.80
CA LEU A 209 18.25 19.27 0.73
C LEU A 209 16.80 19.50 0.29
N GLY A 210 16.01 20.24 1.07
CA GLY A 210 14.64 20.54 0.70
C GLY A 210 13.61 19.51 1.19
N GLY A 211 12.79 18.98 0.30
CA GLY A 211 11.72 18.04 0.60
C GLY A 211 11.42 17.13 -0.58
N TYR A 212 10.38 16.30 -0.44
CA TYR A 212 9.98 15.34 -1.46
C TYR A 212 8.49 15.07 -1.38
N ILE A 213 7.88 14.73 -2.52
CA ILE A 213 6.52 14.21 -2.60
C ILE A 213 6.48 13.02 -3.53
N GLU A 214 5.65 12.02 -3.19
CA GLU A 214 5.54 10.78 -3.97
C GLU A 214 4.20 10.07 -3.75
N GLY A 215 4.01 8.93 -4.42
CA GLY A 215 2.99 7.94 -4.11
C GLY A 215 1.57 8.45 -4.09
N PRO A 216 1.03 9.03 -5.17
CA PRO A 216 -0.37 9.40 -5.19
C PRO A 216 -1.26 8.18 -5.03
N TRP A 217 -2.34 8.31 -4.25
CA TRP A 217 -3.40 7.32 -4.12
C TRP A 217 -4.76 8.03 -4.05
N LEU A 218 -5.66 7.73 -4.99
CA LEU A 218 -6.95 8.40 -5.09
C LEU A 218 -8.08 7.60 -4.44
N THR A 219 -8.69 8.19 -3.42
CA THR A 219 -9.90 7.67 -2.78
C THR A 219 -11.10 8.54 -3.14
N LYS A 220 -12.20 7.94 -3.61
CA LYS A 220 -13.47 8.63 -3.83
C LYS A 220 -14.38 8.45 -2.61
N HIS A 221 -14.88 9.56 -2.07
CA HIS A 221 -15.83 9.54 -0.97
C HIS A 221 -16.87 10.66 -1.13
N ASN A 222 -18.17 10.33 -1.06
CA ASN A 222 -19.29 11.28 -1.16
C ASN A 222 -19.16 12.25 -2.34
N GLY A 223 -18.73 11.73 -3.52
CA GLY A 223 -18.60 12.52 -4.75
C GLY A 223 -17.37 13.43 -4.80
N LYS A 224 -16.52 13.41 -3.78
CA LYS A 224 -15.22 14.09 -3.75
C LYS A 224 -14.09 13.10 -3.99
N TYR A 225 -12.96 13.62 -4.45
CA TYR A 225 -11.75 12.87 -4.76
C TYR A 225 -10.62 13.33 -3.85
N TYR A 226 -10.11 12.40 -3.06
CA TYR A 226 -9.06 12.61 -2.06
C TYR A 226 -7.77 11.99 -2.56
N MET A 227 -6.83 12.83 -3.00
CA MET A 227 -5.52 12.40 -3.46
C MET A 227 -4.56 12.41 -2.28
N GLN A 228 -4.24 11.22 -1.77
CA GLN A 228 -3.18 11.03 -0.78
C GLN A 228 -1.83 11.15 -1.48
N TYR A 229 -0.78 11.53 -0.74
CA TYR A 229 0.60 11.55 -1.21
C TYR A 229 1.56 11.44 -0.05
N GLY A 230 2.68 10.74 -0.25
CA GLY A 230 3.74 10.57 0.73
C GLY A 230 4.74 11.73 0.73
N ALA A 231 5.24 12.10 1.90
CA ALA A 231 6.32 13.07 2.11
C ALA A 231 6.93 12.91 3.52
N PRO A 232 8.17 13.36 3.79
CA PRO A 232 9.17 13.81 2.82
C PRO A 232 9.93 12.66 2.15
N GLY A 233 9.96 11.47 2.75
CA GLY A 233 10.67 10.30 2.25
C GLY A 233 10.77 9.21 3.31
N THR A 234 10.77 7.98 2.86
CA THR A 234 10.68 6.78 3.69
C THR A 234 11.88 6.57 4.63
N GLU A 235 13.00 7.24 4.36
CA GLU A 235 14.21 7.18 5.16
C GLU A 235 14.13 8.00 6.45
N PHE A 236 13.14 8.86 6.59
CA PHE A 236 12.99 9.77 7.74
C PHE A 236 11.87 9.31 8.69
N ASN A 237 12.07 9.53 9.98
CA ASN A 237 11.08 9.19 11.01
C ASN A 237 9.74 9.92 10.84
N VAL A 238 9.74 11.00 10.11
CA VAL A 238 8.61 11.89 9.86
C VAL A 238 7.85 11.58 8.58
N TYR A 239 8.15 10.45 7.93
CA TYR A 239 7.43 10.03 6.73
C TYR A 239 5.93 9.92 6.99
N ALA A 240 5.13 10.54 6.15
CA ALA A 240 3.71 10.76 6.40
C ALA A 240 2.91 10.83 5.10
N ASP A 241 1.58 10.75 5.20
CA ASP A 241 0.70 11.04 4.08
C ASP A 241 -0.09 12.33 4.33
N GLY A 242 -0.14 13.18 3.30
CA GLY A 242 -1.05 14.30 3.20
C GLY A 242 -2.16 14.05 2.19
N VAL A 243 -3.10 14.97 2.10
CA VAL A 243 -4.26 14.86 1.21
C VAL A 243 -4.55 16.18 0.51
N TYR A 244 -4.81 16.10 -0.78
CA TYR A 244 -5.46 17.14 -1.57
C TYR A 244 -6.85 16.67 -1.99
N VAL A 245 -7.82 17.58 -2.06
CA VAL A 245 -9.23 17.28 -2.34
C VAL A 245 -9.71 17.99 -3.59
N ALA A 246 -10.49 17.34 -4.43
CA ALA A 246 -11.09 17.89 -5.64
C ALA A 246 -12.52 17.40 -5.87
N ASP A 247 -13.22 18.07 -6.79
CA ASP A 247 -14.54 17.67 -7.30
C ASP A 247 -14.45 16.80 -8.58
N HIS A 248 -13.26 16.61 -9.10
CA HIS A 248 -12.99 15.82 -10.30
C HIS A 248 -11.64 15.11 -10.17
N PRO A 249 -11.47 13.86 -10.69
CA PRO A 249 -10.19 13.14 -10.58
C PRO A 249 -8.98 13.93 -11.07
N MET A 250 -9.14 14.74 -12.10
CA MET A 250 -8.09 15.59 -12.65
C MET A 250 -8.05 16.99 -12.03
N GLY A 251 -8.65 17.20 -10.86
CA GLY A 251 -8.66 18.46 -10.13
C GLY A 251 -9.52 19.57 -10.78
N PRO A 252 -9.36 20.83 -10.36
CA PRO A 252 -8.28 21.36 -9.52
C PRO A 252 -8.31 20.84 -8.09
N TYR A 253 -7.13 20.59 -7.54
CA TYR A 253 -6.95 20.07 -6.19
C TYR A 253 -6.72 21.20 -5.18
N THR A 254 -7.31 21.06 -4.00
CA THR A 254 -7.11 21.97 -2.86
C THR A 254 -6.49 21.21 -1.71
N TYR A 255 -5.44 21.78 -1.10
CA TYR A 255 -4.77 21.22 0.06
C TYR A 255 -5.75 21.07 1.22
N GLN A 256 -5.86 19.85 1.76
CA GLN A 256 -6.76 19.57 2.87
C GLN A 256 -6.27 20.25 4.14
N LYS A 257 -7.20 20.76 4.93
CA LYS A 257 -6.93 21.23 6.29
C LYS A 257 -6.50 20.05 7.18
N HIS A 258 -5.58 20.31 8.10
CA HIS A 258 -5.05 19.32 9.06
C HIS A 258 -4.20 18.20 8.45
N ASN A 259 -3.43 18.49 7.41
CA ASN A 259 -2.34 17.64 6.96
C ASN A 259 -1.11 17.75 7.87
N PRO A 260 -0.28 16.70 7.96
CA PRO A 260 -0.49 15.38 7.38
C PRO A 260 -1.60 14.60 8.10
N VAL A 261 -2.27 13.70 7.37
CA VAL A 261 -3.36 12.87 7.91
C VAL A 261 -2.84 11.62 8.59
N SER A 262 -1.72 11.08 8.11
CA SER A 262 -1.04 9.92 8.68
C SER A 262 0.35 10.35 9.11
N TYR A 263 0.63 10.32 10.41
CA TYR A 263 1.88 10.84 10.98
C TYR A 263 2.23 10.15 12.29
N LYS A 264 3.39 9.49 12.33
CA LYS A 264 3.89 8.79 13.51
C LYS A 264 5.40 8.88 13.61
N PRO A 265 5.95 10.00 14.10
CA PRO A 265 7.40 10.27 14.07
C PRO A 265 8.21 9.53 15.13
N GLY A 266 7.58 8.82 16.04
CA GLY A 266 8.25 8.12 17.13
C GLY A 266 7.60 6.78 17.49
N GLY A 267 8.25 6.03 18.38
CA GLY A 267 7.86 4.69 18.81
C GLY A 267 8.81 3.63 18.29
N TYR A 268 8.45 2.36 18.45
CA TYR A 268 9.22 1.22 17.92
C TYR A 268 9.32 1.24 16.40
N MET A 269 8.25 1.65 15.75
CA MET A 269 8.20 1.95 14.32
C MET A 269 7.83 3.41 14.12
N ASN A 270 8.37 4.03 13.10
CA ASN A 270 8.10 5.41 12.77
C ASN A 270 7.85 5.60 11.26
N GLY A 271 7.29 6.76 10.90
CA GLY A 271 6.83 7.05 9.56
C GLY A 271 5.31 6.96 9.47
N ALA A 272 4.79 6.27 8.51
CA ALA A 272 3.40 6.05 8.08
C ALA A 272 3.04 6.81 6.80
N GLY A 273 3.90 6.72 5.79
CA GLY A 273 3.71 7.35 4.48
C GLY A 273 3.62 6.37 3.31
N HIS A 274 3.33 6.90 2.15
CA HIS A 274 3.07 6.21 0.90
C HIS A 274 2.08 5.05 1.09
N GLY A 275 0.89 5.44 1.48
CA GLY A 275 -0.15 4.49 1.85
C GLY A 275 -1.33 4.44 0.89
N SER A 276 -2.20 3.49 1.15
CA SER A 276 -3.50 3.34 0.52
C SER A 276 -4.61 3.28 1.55
N THR A 277 -5.80 3.72 1.17
CA THR A 277 -6.97 3.67 2.05
C THR A 277 -8.07 2.84 1.41
N VAL A 278 -8.60 1.88 2.14
CA VAL A 278 -9.63 0.96 1.70
C VAL A 278 -10.80 0.92 2.67
N LEU A 279 -12.01 0.72 2.15
CA LEU A 279 -13.18 0.43 2.98
C LEU A 279 -13.13 -1.03 3.42
N GLY A 280 -13.02 -1.26 4.71
CA GLY A 280 -12.88 -2.58 5.31
C GLY A 280 -14.20 -3.16 5.82
N PRO A 281 -14.12 -4.30 6.50
CA PRO A 281 -15.28 -4.95 7.10
C PRO A 281 -16.04 -4.00 8.03
N GLY A 282 -17.37 -4.10 8.02
CA GLY A 282 -18.23 -3.28 8.87
C GLY A 282 -18.34 -1.80 8.46
N GLY A 283 -17.79 -1.42 7.29
CA GLY A 283 -17.86 -0.04 6.77
C GLY A 283 -16.84 0.92 7.39
N GLN A 284 -15.83 0.39 8.09
CA GLN A 284 -14.71 1.15 8.62
C GLN A 284 -13.63 1.32 7.53
N TYR A 285 -13.15 2.54 7.30
CA TYR A 285 -11.97 2.77 6.48
C TYR A 285 -10.69 2.40 7.23
N TRP A 286 -9.75 1.84 6.49
CA TRP A 286 -8.42 1.47 6.97
C TRP A 286 -7.36 2.05 6.06
N HIS A 287 -6.35 2.65 6.68
CA HIS A 287 -5.19 3.18 6.00
C HIS A 287 -4.00 2.26 6.22
N PHE A 288 -3.40 1.81 5.13
CA PHE A 288 -2.17 1.01 5.13
C PHE A 288 -1.03 1.91 4.68
N ALA A 289 0.12 1.80 5.31
CA ALA A 289 1.27 2.62 4.95
C ALA A 289 2.61 1.93 5.25
N SER A 290 3.68 2.50 4.75
CA SER A 290 5.06 2.09 5.03
C SER A 290 5.54 2.70 6.33
N MET A 291 6.23 1.91 7.16
CA MET A 291 6.93 2.38 8.35
C MET A 291 8.35 1.83 8.40
N SER A 292 9.29 2.61 8.91
CA SER A 292 10.65 2.17 9.15
C SER A 292 10.74 1.41 10.47
N LEU A 293 11.38 0.23 10.41
CA LEU A 293 11.62 -0.62 11.58
C LEU A 293 12.97 -0.33 12.23
N SER A 294 13.96 0.05 11.45
CA SER A 294 15.34 0.19 11.89
C SER A 294 15.96 1.47 11.35
N ILE A 295 16.60 2.22 12.23
CA ILE A 295 17.41 3.39 11.84
C ILE A 295 18.77 3.01 11.23
N ASN A 296 19.19 1.76 11.37
CA ASN A 296 20.46 1.29 10.82
C ASN A 296 20.37 0.89 9.34
N VAL A 297 19.15 0.62 8.87
CA VAL A 297 18.86 0.19 7.50
C VAL A 297 17.61 0.92 7.02
N ASN A 298 17.78 2.04 6.37
CA ASN A 298 16.69 2.95 5.93
C ASN A 298 15.64 2.28 5.04
N TRP A 299 15.98 1.16 4.41
CA TRP A 299 15.10 0.43 3.53
C TRP A 299 14.48 -0.81 4.17
N GLU A 300 14.75 -1.07 5.45
CA GLU A 300 14.04 -2.10 6.19
C GLU A 300 12.70 -1.56 6.68
N ARG A 301 11.69 -1.76 5.85
CA ARG A 301 10.34 -1.27 6.07
C ARG A 301 9.38 -2.40 6.41
N ARG A 302 8.31 -2.06 7.10
CA ARG A 302 7.18 -2.93 7.39
C ARG A 302 5.89 -2.17 7.09
N LEU A 303 4.81 -2.92 6.99
CA LEU A 303 3.49 -2.38 6.74
C LEU A 303 2.76 -2.17 8.06
N CYS A 304 2.01 -1.09 8.11
CA CYS A 304 1.10 -0.79 9.21
C CYS A 304 -0.32 -0.62 8.69
N MET A 305 -1.28 -0.73 9.60
CA MET A 305 -2.69 -0.52 9.36
C MET A 305 -3.25 0.35 10.49
N PHE A 306 -3.97 1.40 10.13
CA PHE A 306 -4.58 2.32 11.07
C PHE A 306 -6.05 2.56 10.72
N PRO A 307 -6.93 2.76 11.72
CA PRO A 307 -8.28 3.25 11.45
C PRO A 307 -8.22 4.60 10.73
N ALA A 308 -9.05 4.73 9.70
CA ALA A 308 -9.18 5.95 8.93
C ALA A 308 -10.65 6.30 8.70
N GLY A 309 -10.93 7.50 8.25
CA GLY A 309 -12.29 7.92 7.97
C GLY A 309 -12.39 9.34 7.45
N PHE A 310 -13.62 9.78 7.35
CA PHE A 310 -13.98 11.14 6.99
C PHE A 310 -14.88 11.71 8.08
N ASP A 311 -14.56 12.91 8.54
CA ASP A 311 -15.42 13.57 9.51
C ASP A 311 -16.68 14.18 8.86
N ARG A 312 -17.54 14.80 9.67
CA ARG A 312 -18.79 15.43 9.19
C ARG A 312 -18.57 16.57 8.20
N ASP A 313 -17.38 17.16 8.19
CA ASP A 313 -17.00 18.25 7.29
C ASP A 313 -16.28 17.72 6.03
N GLY A 314 -16.17 16.39 5.90
CA GLY A 314 -15.51 15.71 4.78
C GLY A 314 -13.98 15.76 4.87
N ILE A 315 -13.42 15.99 6.06
CA ILE A 315 -11.96 15.92 6.26
C ILE A 315 -11.54 14.48 6.45
N MET A 316 -10.65 13.99 5.61
CA MET A 316 -10.04 12.68 5.77
C MET A 316 -9.08 12.68 6.94
N TYR A 317 -9.10 11.65 7.78
CA TYR A 317 -8.21 11.47 8.91
C TYR A 317 -7.73 10.03 9.03
N VAL A 318 -6.59 9.83 9.69
CA VAL A 318 -6.01 8.53 10.05
C VAL A 318 -5.67 8.56 11.54
N ASP A 319 -6.07 7.55 12.29
CA ASP A 319 -5.78 7.47 13.72
C ASP A 319 -4.51 6.64 13.98
N THR A 320 -3.37 7.30 13.97
CA THR A 320 -2.06 6.68 14.19
C THR A 320 -1.72 6.47 15.67
N ARG A 321 -2.64 6.75 16.61
CA ARG A 321 -2.45 6.48 18.05
C ARG A 321 -2.45 4.99 18.35
N PHE A 322 -3.09 4.18 17.53
CA PHE A 322 -2.96 2.72 17.57
C PHE A 322 -1.59 2.33 17.04
N GLY A 323 -0.60 2.57 17.87
CA GLY A 323 0.77 2.34 17.50
C GLY A 323 1.23 0.92 17.73
N ASP A 324 2.54 0.81 17.60
CA ASP A 324 3.34 -0.35 17.90
C ASP A 324 3.18 -0.76 19.37
N TYR A 325 2.54 -1.90 19.57
CA TYR A 325 2.65 -2.64 20.81
C TYR A 325 3.57 -3.85 20.56
N PRO A 326 4.57 -4.05 21.42
CA PRO A 326 5.41 -5.24 21.37
C PRO A 326 4.63 -6.50 21.69
#